data_d7920d08bd9949706bf3067737c6f94e
#
_entry.id   d7920d08bd9949706bf3067737c6f94e
#
_cell.length_a   1.000
_cell.length_b   1.000
_cell.length_c   1.000
_cell.angle_alpha   90.00
_cell.angle_beta   90.00
_cell.angle_gamma   90.00
#
_symmetry.space_group_name_H-M   'P 1'
#
loop_
_entity.id
_entity.type
_entity.pdbx_description
1 polymer ?
#
loop_
_entity_poly.entity_id
_entity_poly.type
_entity_poly.pdbx_seq_one_letter_code
_entity_poly.pdbx_strand_id
1 'polypeptide(L)'
;FLSYARDRLIASGTKNVTTESGRRVRYELAVFAADTGQRLWGNTQTPIPDNILEGPHGEQVQHPALVGDVIYGNGFACKLETGAPIEGWKWQKSRYCGTLSTSAACAFSRYDNPWMFDLKTGGHTVLTTEARSGCWINILPAGGLILVPEATAGCTCGHPIQTSLAFVPRGAEPLGPEAVGRSAVSTAAP
;
A
#
# COMPACT_ATOMS: atom_id res chain seq x y z
N PHE A 1 6.16 6.67 -9.91
CA PHE A 1 6.94 5.82 -8.99
C PHE A 1 7.78 4.83 -9.77
N LEU A 2 8.92 4.47 -9.22
CA LEU A 2 9.82 3.47 -9.79
C LEU A 2 10.23 2.50 -8.68
N SER A 3 10.10 1.21 -8.94
CA SER A 3 10.49 0.14 -8.02
C SER A 3 11.35 -0.89 -8.75
N TYR A 4 12.28 -1.51 -8.04
CA TYR A 4 13.12 -2.58 -8.56
C TYR A 4 12.93 -3.85 -7.74
N ALA A 5 12.72 -4.96 -8.40
CA ALA A 5 12.73 -6.29 -7.79
C ALA A 5 12.90 -7.38 -8.87
N ARG A 6 13.64 -8.44 -8.55
CA ARG A 6 13.78 -9.63 -9.41
C ARG A 6 14.19 -9.29 -10.86
N ASP A 7 15.17 -8.40 -10.99
CA ASP A 7 15.67 -7.92 -12.28
C ASP A 7 14.61 -7.24 -13.16
N ARG A 8 13.58 -6.69 -12.53
CA ARG A 8 12.52 -5.91 -13.17
C ARG A 8 12.48 -4.49 -12.60
N LEU A 9 12.30 -3.52 -13.48
CA LEU A 9 11.93 -2.16 -13.14
C LEU A 9 10.42 -2.02 -13.35
N ILE A 10 9.72 -1.64 -12.29
CA ILE A 10 8.28 -1.42 -12.29
C ILE A 10 8.06 0.09 -12.27
N ALA A 11 7.63 0.66 -13.38
CA ALA A 11 7.28 2.07 -13.47
C ALA A 11 5.76 2.24 -13.35
N SER A 12 5.33 3.07 -12.42
CA SER A 12 3.90 3.38 -12.24
C SER A 12 3.67 4.87 -12.09
N GLY A 13 2.53 5.31 -12.59
CA GLY A 13 2.08 6.69 -12.47
C GLY A 13 0.57 6.77 -12.43
N THR A 14 0.07 7.90 -12.01
CA THR A 14 -1.35 8.20 -12.04
C THR A 14 -1.58 9.58 -12.64
N LYS A 15 -2.66 9.73 -13.37
CA LYS A 15 -3.09 11.03 -13.90
C LYS A 15 -4.60 11.18 -13.86
N ASN A 16 -5.04 12.40 -13.75
CA ASN A 16 -6.45 12.73 -13.84
C ASN A 16 -6.88 12.71 -15.31
N VAL A 17 -8.00 12.08 -15.57
CA VAL A 17 -8.63 11.99 -16.88
C VAL A 17 -10.11 12.36 -16.78
N THR A 18 -10.66 12.96 -17.83
CA THR A 18 -12.09 13.22 -17.94
C THR A 18 -12.73 12.08 -18.72
N THR A 19 -13.74 11.48 -18.13
CA THR A 19 -14.56 10.42 -18.74
C THR A 19 -16.01 10.90 -18.83
N GLU A 20 -16.87 10.15 -19.50
CA GLU A 20 -18.31 10.42 -19.53
C GLU A 20 -18.94 10.44 -18.14
N SER A 21 -18.40 9.66 -17.22
CA SER A 21 -18.85 9.57 -15.83
C SER A 21 -18.14 10.55 -14.88
N GLY A 22 -17.43 11.56 -15.40
CA GLY A 22 -16.73 12.58 -14.63
C GLY A 22 -15.22 12.38 -14.57
N ARG A 23 -14.57 13.10 -13.66
CA ARG A 23 -13.10 13.02 -13.50
C ARG A 23 -12.72 11.74 -12.76
N ARG A 24 -11.75 11.02 -13.30
CA ARG A 24 -11.24 9.75 -12.80
C ARG A 24 -9.72 9.79 -12.67
N VAL A 25 -9.20 8.84 -11.94
CA VAL A 25 -7.76 8.57 -11.86
C VAL A 25 -7.43 7.42 -12.79
N ARG A 26 -6.61 7.70 -13.80
CA ARG A 26 -6.01 6.68 -14.66
C ARG A 26 -4.70 6.23 -14.07
N TYR A 27 -4.55 4.93 -13.95
CA TYR A 27 -3.33 4.29 -13.50
C TYR A 27 -2.50 3.83 -14.69
N GLU A 28 -1.23 4.18 -14.70
CA GLU A 28 -0.28 3.76 -15.73
C GLU A 28 0.77 2.85 -15.09
N LEU A 29 0.98 1.69 -15.69
CA LEU A 29 1.92 0.67 -15.23
C LEU A 29 2.69 0.10 -16.42
N ALA A 30 4.00 -0.02 -16.25
CA ALA A 30 4.87 -0.68 -17.21
C ALA A 30 6.00 -1.39 -16.47
N VAL A 31 6.40 -2.55 -16.99
CA VAL A 31 7.51 -3.34 -16.47
C VAL A 31 8.57 -3.51 -17.54
N PHE A 32 9.82 -3.35 -17.12
CA PHE A 32 11.01 -3.39 -17.98
C PHE A 32 11.99 -4.42 -17.44
N ALA A 33 12.76 -5.02 -18.31
CA ALA A 33 13.99 -5.75 -17.94
C ALA A 33 15.01 -4.73 -17.40
N ALA A 34 15.55 -4.97 -16.22
CA ALA A 34 16.40 -3.96 -15.56
C ALA A 34 17.79 -3.85 -16.19
N ASP A 35 18.29 -4.91 -16.79
CA ASP A 35 19.59 -5.00 -17.45
C ASP A 35 19.64 -4.29 -18.81
N THR A 36 18.54 -4.39 -19.57
CA THR A 36 18.46 -3.87 -20.95
C THR A 36 17.60 -2.63 -21.08
N GLY A 37 16.75 -2.35 -20.12
CA GLY A 37 15.72 -1.31 -20.22
C GLY A 37 14.61 -1.65 -21.21
N GLN A 38 14.56 -2.87 -21.74
CA GLN A 38 13.52 -3.30 -22.65
C GLN A 38 12.17 -3.36 -21.93
N ARG A 39 11.14 -2.73 -22.51
CA ARG A 39 9.78 -2.85 -22.01
C ARG A 39 9.26 -4.25 -22.24
N LEU A 40 8.86 -4.94 -21.20
CA LEU A 40 8.30 -6.28 -21.23
C LEU A 40 6.79 -6.25 -21.46
N TRP A 41 6.09 -5.42 -20.68
CA TRP A 41 4.64 -5.25 -20.79
C TRP A 41 4.16 -3.94 -20.17
N GLY A 42 2.87 -3.63 -20.27
CA GLY A 42 2.23 -2.45 -19.66
C GLY A 42 0.70 -2.54 -19.70
N ASN A 43 0.00 -1.44 -19.51
CA ASN A 43 -1.47 -1.39 -19.41
C ASN A 43 -2.23 -1.99 -20.60
N THR A 44 -1.60 -2.10 -21.76
CA THR A 44 -2.22 -2.77 -22.92
C THR A 44 -2.40 -4.26 -22.69
N GLN A 45 -1.52 -4.89 -21.92
CA GLN A 45 -1.59 -6.30 -21.53
C GLN A 45 -2.41 -6.49 -20.24
N THR A 46 -2.40 -5.48 -19.37
CA THR A 46 -3.14 -5.50 -18.10
C THR A 46 -4.04 -4.26 -18.06
N PRO A 47 -5.28 -4.35 -18.55
CA PRO A 47 -6.23 -3.27 -18.45
C PRO A 47 -6.50 -2.94 -16.99
N ILE A 48 -6.19 -1.71 -16.59
CA ILE A 48 -6.45 -1.20 -15.24
C ILE A 48 -7.60 -0.19 -15.37
N PRO A 49 -8.73 -0.44 -14.71
CA PRO A 49 -9.89 0.42 -14.85
C PRO A 49 -9.68 1.81 -14.23
N ASP A 50 -10.23 2.83 -14.87
CA ASP A 50 -10.31 4.20 -14.35
C ASP A 50 -11.47 4.27 -13.33
N ASN A 51 -11.30 3.63 -12.17
CA ASN A 51 -12.38 3.36 -11.21
C ASN A 51 -12.41 4.30 -10.00
N ILE A 52 -11.41 5.14 -9.82
CA ILE A 52 -11.35 6.09 -8.72
C ILE A 52 -11.79 7.48 -9.20
N LEU A 53 -12.70 8.09 -8.45
CA LEU A 53 -12.99 9.51 -8.57
C LEU A 53 -11.78 10.33 -8.12
N GLU A 54 -11.46 11.39 -8.87
CA GLU A 54 -10.53 12.40 -8.37
C GLU A 54 -11.10 13.06 -7.12
N GLY A 55 -10.28 13.27 -6.11
CA GLY A 55 -10.68 13.88 -4.87
C GLY A 55 -9.56 14.66 -4.18
N PRO A 56 -9.90 15.37 -3.10
CA PRO A 56 -8.97 16.25 -2.40
C PRO A 56 -7.96 15.53 -1.50
N HIS A 57 -8.09 14.23 -1.35
CA HIS A 57 -7.26 13.42 -0.43
C HIS A 57 -6.13 12.67 -1.14
N GLY A 58 -5.73 13.11 -2.33
CA GLY A 58 -4.63 12.49 -3.07
C GLY A 58 -4.96 11.12 -3.64
N GLU A 59 -6.21 10.87 -4.01
CA GLU A 59 -6.67 9.63 -4.62
C GLU A 59 -5.87 9.29 -5.89
N GLN A 60 -5.36 10.31 -6.55
CA GLN A 60 -4.47 10.19 -7.71
C GLN A 60 -3.05 9.73 -7.34
N VAL A 61 -2.64 9.81 -6.08
CA VAL A 61 -1.30 9.43 -5.66
C VAL A 61 -1.32 7.99 -5.17
N GLN A 62 -1.07 7.06 -6.08
CA GLN A 62 -1.06 5.63 -5.80
C GLN A 62 0.20 4.99 -6.37
N HIS A 63 0.80 4.09 -5.64
CA HIS A 63 1.85 3.20 -6.13
C HIS A 63 1.48 1.75 -5.83
N PRO A 64 1.91 0.80 -6.66
CA PRO A 64 1.63 -0.61 -6.43
C PRO A 64 2.50 -1.16 -5.30
N ALA A 65 2.06 -2.27 -4.75
CA ALA A 65 2.85 -3.12 -3.86
C ALA A 65 3.22 -4.41 -4.58
N LEU A 66 4.44 -4.89 -4.35
CA LEU A 66 4.90 -6.17 -4.90
C LEU A 66 5.03 -7.19 -3.78
N VAL A 67 4.39 -8.34 -3.94
CA VAL A 67 4.51 -9.48 -3.03
C VAL A 67 4.79 -10.74 -3.85
N GLY A 68 5.94 -11.35 -3.63
CA GLY A 68 6.37 -12.47 -4.46
C GLY A 68 6.53 -12.06 -5.93
N ASP A 69 5.72 -12.64 -6.79
CA ASP A 69 5.66 -12.36 -8.23
C ASP A 69 4.36 -11.65 -8.65
N VAL A 70 3.65 -11.07 -7.68
CA VAL A 70 2.38 -10.40 -7.91
C VAL A 70 2.47 -8.91 -7.57
N ILE A 71 2.06 -8.09 -8.52
CA ILE A 71 1.86 -6.64 -8.34
C ILE A 71 0.41 -6.43 -7.94
N TYR A 72 0.22 -5.81 -6.78
CA TYR A 72 -1.09 -5.40 -6.25
C TYR A 72 -1.26 -3.90 -6.36
N GLY A 73 -2.38 -3.46 -6.84
CA GLY A 73 -2.70 -2.04 -6.94
C GLY A 73 -4.18 -1.77 -6.71
N ASN A 74 -4.59 -0.60 -7.05
CA ASN A 74 -5.94 -0.13 -6.85
C ASN A 74 -6.92 -0.76 -7.85
N GLY A 75 -7.69 -1.75 -7.38
CA GLY A 75 -8.66 -2.48 -8.19
C GLY A 75 -8.04 -3.47 -9.17
N PHE A 76 -6.74 -3.78 -9.06
CA PHE A 76 -6.08 -4.76 -9.89
C PHE A 76 -5.00 -5.53 -9.16
N ALA A 77 -4.78 -6.76 -9.57
CA ALA A 77 -3.57 -7.53 -9.29
C ALA A 77 -3.12 -8.23 -10.57
N CYS A 78 -1.81 -8.34 -10.78
CA CYS A 78 -1.27 -8.98 -11.97
C CYS A 78 0.09 -9.63 -11.70
N LYS A 79 0.47 -10.56 -12.57
CA LYS A 79 1.78 -11.21 -12.51
C LYS A 79 2.89 -10.25 -12.93
N LEU A 80 3.98 -10.20 -12.18
CA LEU A 80 5.13 -9.35 -12.45
C LEU A 80 5.73 -9.61 -13.84
N GLU A 81 5.86 -10.88 -14.23
CA GLU A 81 6.56 -11.25 -15.46
C GLU A 81 5.75 -10.98 -16.74
N THR A 82 4.44 -11.06 -16.66
CA THR A 82 3.60 -11.08 -17.89
C THR A 82 2.52 -10.00 -17.90
N GLY A 83 2.24 -9.38 -16.78
CA GLY A 83 1.08 -8.51 -16.60
C GLY A 83 -0.26 -9.26 -16.63
N ALA A 84 -0.26 -10.59 -16.64
CA ALA A 84 -1.50 -11.37 -16.64
C ALA A 84 -2.33 -11.06 -15.38
N PRO A 85 -3.62 -10.73 -15.52
CA PRO A 85 -4.46 -10.39 -14.39
C PRO A 85 -4.63 -11.58 -13.43
N ILE A 86 -4.78 -11.24 -12.14
CA ILE A 86 -5.08 -12.18 -11.08
C ILE A 86 -6.44 -11.83 -10.52
N GLU A 87 -7.34 -12.79 -10.60
CA GLU A 87 -8.72 -12.63 -10.14
C GLU A 87 -8.83 -12.62 -8.60
N GLY A 88 -9.90 -12.03 -8.10
CA GLY A 88 -10.24 -12.06 -6.67
C GLY A 88 -9.70 -10.88 -5.85
N TRP A 89 -8.74 -10.11 -6.35
CA TRP A 89 -8.30 -8.89 -5.69
C TRP A 89 -9.33 -7.77 -5.86
N LYS A 90 -9.89 -7.30 -4.74
CA LYS A 90 -10.99 -6.34 -4.74
C LYS A 90 -10.69 -5.02 -4.02
N TRP A 91 -9.48 -4.87 -3.49
CA TRP A 91 -9.13 -3.64 -2.79
C TRP A 91 -9.17 -2.45 -3.73
N GLN A 92 -9.84 -1.40 -3.30
CA GLN A 92 -9.89 -0.12 -3.98
C GLN A 92 -9.53 0.99 -3.00
N LYS A 93 -8.78 1.97 -3.47
CA LYS A 93 -8.46 3.16 -2.69
C LYS A 93 -9.75 3.91 -2.35
N SER A 94 -9.94 4.15 -1.06
CA SER A 94 -10.94 5.10 -0.60
C SER A 94 -10.40 6.54 -0.68
N ARG A 95 -11.24 7.49 -0.32
CA ARG A 95 -10.89 8.91 -0.23
C ARG A 95 -9.99 9.27 0.96
N TYR A 96 -9.51 8.32 1.74
CA TYR A 96 -8.66 8.58 2.90
C TYR A 96 -7.18 8.62 2.52
N CYS A 97 -6.38 9.37 3.29
CA CYS A 97 -4.95 9.56 3.03
C CYS A 97 -4.16 8.28 3.30
N GLY A 98 -3.28 7.92 2.40
CA GLY A 98 -2.41 6.75 2.50
C GLY A 98 -2.41 5.89 1.25
N THR A 99 -1.43 5.03 1.12
CA THR A 99 -1.27 4.06 0.04
C THR A 99 -1.31 2.64 0.58
N LEU A 100 -1.28 1.66 -0.31
CA LEU A 100 -1.19 0.25 0.06
C LEU A 100 0.20 -0.07 0.59
N SER A 101 0.29 -0.81 1.68
CA SER A 101 1.51 -1.46 2.14
C SER A 101 1.28 -2.95 2.31
N THR A 102 2.33 -3.77 2.26
CA THR A 102 2.18 -5.22 2.26
C THR A 102 3.24 -5.91 3.08
N SER A 103 2.87 -7.06 3.63
CA SER A 103 3.74 -8.13 4.07
C SER A 103 3.71 -9.29 3.06
N ALA A 104 4.36 -10.40 3.37
CA ALA A 104 4.31 -11.60 2.53
C ALA A 104 2.90 -12.23 2.41
N ALA A 105 2.01 -11.98 3.37
CA ALA A 105 0.70 -12.63 3.44
C ALA A 105 -0.47 -11.65 3.45
N CYS A 106 -0.25 -10.39 3.80
CA CYS A 106 -1.31 -9.43 4.00
C CYS A 106 -0.99 -8.09 3.33
N ALA A 107 -2.03 -7.39 2.92
CA ALA A 107 -1.99 -6.00 2.53
C ALA A 107 -2.67 -5.14 3.60
N PHE A 108 -2.21 -3.89 3.73
CA PHE A 108 -2.71 -2.95 4.73
C PHE A 108 -3.04 -1.63 4.08
N SER A 109 -4.14 -1.06 4.49
CA SER A 109 -4.59 0.25 3.99
C SER A 109 -5.46 0.93 5.03
N ARG A 110 -5.50 2.23 4.95
CA ARG A 110 -6.49 3.01 5.66
C ARG A 110 -7.76 3.13 4.81
N TYR A 111 -8.89 2.71 5.37
CA TYR A 111 -10.21 2.81 4.75
C TYR A 111 -11.23 3.43 5.73
N ASP A 112 -10.97 4.59 6.26
CA ASP A 112 -11.43 5.20 7.50
C ASP A 112 -10.61 4.66 8.68
N ASN A 113 -10.83 3.43 9.06
CA ASN A 113 -10.04 2.67 10.03
C ASN A 113 -8.81 2.01 9.39
N PRO A 114 -7.83 1.57 10.16
CA PRO A 114 -6.77 0.67 9.68
C PRO A 114 -7.33 -0.71 9.33
N TRP A 115 -7.12 -1.15 8.10
CA TRP A 115 -7.59 -2.44 7.59
C TRP A 115 -6.44 -3.33 7.18
N MET A 116 -6.63 -4.62 7.42
CA MET A 116 -5.78 -5.71 6.92
C MET A 116 -6.57 -6.57 5.95
N PHE A 117 -5.96 -6.90 4.82
CA PHE A 117 -6.50 -7.78 3.79
C PHE A 117 -5.61 -9.02 3.70
N ASP A 118 -6.20 -10.18 3.77
CA ASP A 118 -5.51 -11.45 3.54
C ASP A 118 -5.33 -11.66 2.03
N LEU A 119 -4.09 -11.79 1.57
CA LEU A 119 -3.79 -11.90 0.14
C LEU A 119 -4.20 -13.25 -0.45
N LYS A 120 -4.36 -14.28 0.37
CA LYS A 120 -4.75 -15.62 -0.07
C LYS A 120 -6.26 -15.75 -0.21
N THR A 121 -7.01 -15.22 0.76
CA THR A 121 -8.46 -15.41 0.82
C THR A 121 -9.24 -14.21 0.26
N GLY A 122 -8.62 -13.04 0.16
CA GLY A 122 -9.27 -11.77 -0.17
C GLY A 122 -10.15 -11.24 0.98
N GLY A 123 -10.14 -11.90 2.14
CA GLY A 123 -10.86 -11.43 3.33
C GLY A 123 -10.19 -10.19 3.94
N HIS A 124 -10.98 -9.41 4.68
CA HIS A 124 -10.45 -8.23 5.35
C HIS A 124 -10.86 -8.19 6.83
N THR A 125 -10.06 -7.49 7.63
CA THR A 125 -10.26 -7.28 9.05
C THR A 125 -9.97 -5.83 9.40
N VAL A 126 -10.83 -5.21 10.18
CA VAL A 126 -10.58 -3.91 10.80
C VAL A 126 -9.67 -4.13 12.01
N LEU A 127 -8.52 -3.47 12.03
CA LEU A 127 -7.55 -3.65 13.11
C LEU A 127 -7.99 -2.92 14.38
N THR A 128 -8.57 -1.74 14.24
CA THR A 128 -9.15 -0.95 15.32
C THR A 128 -10.10 0.10 14.78
N THR A 129 -11.04 0.53 15.61
CA THR A 129 -11.95 1.66 15.34
C THR A 129 -11.57 2.91 16.13
N GLU A 130 -10.62 2.82 17.05
CA GLU A 130 -10.32 3.86 18.03
C GLU A 130 -9.25 4.84 17.55
N ALA A 131 -8.32 4.37 16.72
CA ALA A 131 -7.22 5.16 16.22
C ALA A 131 -6.92 4.81 14.75
N ARG A 132 -6.19 5.68 14.08
CA ARG A 132 -5.80 5.54 12.67
C ARG A 132 -4.34 5.85 12.44
N SER A 133 -3.81 5.47 11.30
CA SER A 133 -2.52 5.98 10.85
C SER A 133 -2.60 7.46 10.50
N GLY A 134 -1.54 8.18 10.69
CA GLY A 134 -1.39 9.56 10.28
C GLY A 134 -1.62 9.76 8.77
N CYS A 135 -1.93 10.99 8.36
CA CYS A 135 -2.11 11.34 6.96
C CYS A 135 -0.83 11.05 6.16
N TRP A 136 -0.95 10.22 5.11
CA TRP A 136 0.15 9.78 4.26
C TRP A 136 1.27 9.00 4.97
N ILE A 137 1.00 8.57 6.20
CA ILE A 137 1.84 7.61 6.90
C ILE A 137 1.14 6.27 6.81
N ASN A 138 1.80 5.32 6.15
CA ASN A 138 1.23 4.02 5.90
C ASN A 138 1.24 3.16 7.17
N ILE A 139 0.39 2.14 7.18
CA ILE A 139 0.48 1.04 8.12
C ILE A 139 1.72 0.22 7.72
N LEU A 140 2.60 -0.09 8.67
CA LEU A 140 3.91 -0.68 8.39
C LEU A 140 4.00 -2.08 9.00
N PRO A 141 3.91 -3.14 8.21
CA PRO A 141 4.26 -4.48 8.68
C PRO A 141 5.78 -4.63 8.75
N ALA A 142 6.31 -4.82 9.95
CA ALA A 142 7.75 -4.95 10.17
C ALA A 142 8.05 -5.79 11.42
N GLY A 143 9.04 -6.69 11.34
CA GLY A 143 9.53 -7.47 12.48
C GLY A 143 8.46 -8.33 13.18
N GLY A 144 7.46 -8.81 12.47
CA GLY A 144 6.32 -9.53 13.04
C GLY A 144 5.26 -8.66 13.70
N LEU A 145 5.39 -7.33 13.59
CA LEU A 145 4.44 -6.34 14.11
C LEU A 145 3.68 -5.68 12.97
N ILE A 146 2.52 -5.12 13.30
CA ILE A 146 1.81 -4.17 12.46
C ILE A 146 1.85 -2.83 13.17
N LEU A 147 2.57 -1.87 12.60
CA LEU A 147 2.69 -0.53 13.17
C LEU A 147 1.69 0.41 12.50
N VAL A 148 0.93 1.11 13.30
CA VAL A 148 -0.01 2.15 12.86
C VAL A 148 0.46 3.48 13.44
N PRO A 149 1.41 4.15 12.78
CA PRO A 149 2.01 5.36 13.31
C PRO A 149 1.07 6.55 13.17
N GLU A 150 1.06 7.40 14.19
CA GLU A 150 0.35 8.68 14.20
C GLU A 150 1.34 9.84 14.11
N ALA A 151 1.14 10.75 13.19
CA ALA A 151 1.91 12.00 13.08
C ALA A 151 1.10 13.06 12.31
N THR A 152 -0.19 13.15 12.58
CA THR A 152 -1.04 14.13 11.94
C THR A 152 -1.06 15.43 12.70
N ALA A 153 -0.72 16.53 12.05
CA ALA A 153 -0.80 17.87 12.62
C ALA A 153 -2.28 18.33 12.74
N GLY A 154 -2.97 17.80 13.77
CA GLY A 154 -4.32 18.22 14.13
C GLY A 154 -5.49 17.68 13.30
N CYS A 155 -5.24 16.86 12.28
CA CYS A 155 -6.31 16.23 11.52
C CYS A 155 -6.82 14.96 12.23
N THR A 156 -8.01 14.96 12.78
CA THR A 156 -8.60 13.82 13.50
C THR A 156 -9.33 12.83 12.61
N CYS A 157 -9.94 13.30 11.50
CA CYS A 157 -10.80 12.51 10.61
C CYS A 157 -11.84 11.65 11.36
N GLY A 158 -12.42 12.19 12.42
CA GLY A 158 -13.42 11.48 13.23
C GLY A 158 -12.87 10.50 14.27
N HIS A 159 -11.54 10.34 14.39
CA HIS A 159 -10.93 9.48 15.40
C HIS A 159 -10.46 10.33 16.59
N PRO A 160 -11.02 10.11 17.79
CA PRO A 160 -10.71 10.93 18.96
C PRO A 160 -9.31 10.65 19.53
N ILE A 161 -8.78 9.44 19.31
CA ILE A 161 -7.51 9.02 19.84
C ILE A 161 -6.42 9.20 18.78
N GLN A 162 -5.49 10.11 19.04
CA GLN A 162 -4.31 10.35 18.22
C GLN A 162 -3.11 9.69 18.89
N THR A 163 -2.85 8.45 18.56
CA THR A 163 -1.74 7.67 19.11
C THR A 163 -1.20 6.68 18.10
N SER A 164 0.08 6.38 18.21
CA SER A 164 0.68 5.28 17.46
C SER A 164 0.36 3.96 18.16
N LEU A 165 0.04 2.95 17.35
CA LEU A 165 -0.26 1.61 17.84
C LEU A 165 0.70 0.60 17.22
N ALA A 166 0.96 -0.47 17.96
CA ALA A 166 1.64 -1.67 17.47
C ALA A 166 0.76 -2.88 17.78
N PHE A 167 0.41 -3.64 16.75
CA PHE A 167 -0.31 -4.92 16.91
C PHE A 167 0.69 -6.06 16.85
N VAL A 168 0.56 -6.98 17.77
CA VAL A 168 1.33 -8.23 17.83
C VAL A 168 0.43 -9.41 17.49
N PRO A 169 0.96 -10.50 16.92
CA PRO A 169 0.19 -11.73 16.75
C PRO A 169 -0.34 -12.24 18.09
N ARG A 170 -1.53 -12.82 18.10
CA ARG A 170 -2.08 -13.44 19.29
C ARG A 170 -1.16 -14.60 19.74
N GLY A 171 -0.79 -14.62 21.02
CA GLY A 171 0.12 -15.61 21.59
C GLY A 171 1.60 -15.30 21.43
N ALA A 172 1.96 -14.17 20.81
CA ALA A 172 3.34 -13.68 20.90
C ALA A 172 3.66 -13.28 22.35
N GLU A 173 4.86 -13.64 22.81
CA GLU A 173 5.34 -13.14 24.09
C GLU A 173 5.43 -11.60 24.06
N PRO A 174 5.05 -10.91 25.12
CA PRO A 174 5.20 -9.47 25.19
C PRO A 174 6.66 -9.09 24.96
N LEU A 175 6.89 -8.09 24.13
CA LEU A 175 8.22 -7.50 23.98
C LEU A 175 8.64 -6.98 25.36
N GLY A 176 9.71 -7.53 25.93
CA GLY A 176 10.25 -7.06 27.19
C GLY A 176 10.66 -5.58 27.10
N PRO A 177 10.71 -4.83 28.21
CA PRO A 177 11.04 -3.42 28.21
C PRO A 177 12.40 -3.11 27.57
N GLU A 178 13.29 -4.07 27.48
CA GLU A 178 14.58 -3.94 26.79
C GLU A 178 14.48 -3.89 25.26
N ALA A 179 13.39 -4.42 24.67
CA ALA A 179 13.19 -4.38 23.22
C ALA A 179 12.73 -3.01 22.70
N VAL A 180 12.23 -2.16 23.58
CA VAL A 180 11.69 -0.83 23.23
C VAL A 180 12.77 0.26 23.21
N GLY A 181 14.00 -0.03 23.64
CA GLY A 181 15.00 0.99 23.93
C GLY A 181 16.25 1.04 23.04
N ARG A 182 16.44 0.16 22.07
CA ARG A 182 17.64 0.18 21.24
C ARG A 182 17.34 0.53 19.78
N SER A 183 17.10 1.81 19.55
CA SER A 183 17.41 2.41 18.26
C SER A 183 18.93 2.39 18.09
N ALA A 184 19.45 1.46 17.34
CA ALA A 184 20.84 1.52 16.89
C ALA A 184 20.98 2.72 15.95
N VAL A 185 21.35 3.86 16.49
CA VAL A 185 21.86 4.96 15.68
C VAL A 185 23.21 4.48 15.16
N SER A 186 23.25 4.02 13.93
CA SER A 186 24.48 3.80 13.19
C SER A 186 25.12 5.18 12.97
N THR A 187 26.06 5.56 13.82
CA THR A 187 26.99 6.63 13.52
C THR A 187 27.99 6.10 12.50
N ALA A 188 27.68 6.22 11.22
CA ALA A 188 28.72 6.19 10.20
C ALA A 188 29.56 7.45 10.43
N ALA A 189 30.79 7.25 10.90
CA ALA A 189 31.80 8.30 10.95
C ALA A 189 32.21 8.72 9.54
N PRO A 190 32.69 9.97 9.35
CA PRO A 190 33.01 10.58 8.08
C PRO A 190 34.13 9.89 7.29
#